data_ab6fb274f110753c0ab3e00e2a90b685
#
_entry.id   ab6fb274f110753c0ab3e00e2a90b685
#
_cell.length_a   1.000
_cell.length_b   1.000
_cell.length_c   1.000
_cell.angle_alpha   90.00
_cell.angle_beta   90.00
_cell.angle_gamma   90.00
#
_symmetry.space_group_name_H-M   'P 1'
#
loop_
_entity.id
_entity.type
_entity.pdbx_description
1 polymer ?
#
loop_
_entity_poly.entity_id
_entity_poly.type
_entity_poly.pdbx_seq_one_letter_code
_entity_poly.pdbx_strand_id
1 'polypeptide(L)'
;MSEAITMTPNVLAAPGLWATLKEDLACVFERDPAARSTLEVMTTYPGVHAILAHRLSHRLWLSGWRFLARFLSFLGRTLTNVDIHPGATIGRRFFIDHGAGVVIGETAEVGDDVTLYHGVTLGGTSWNKGKRHPTLADGVVVGAGAKILGPISIGERVRVGANS
;
A
#
# COMPACT_ATOMS: atom_id res chain seq x y z
N MET A 1 -45.11 -1.12 -7.44
CA MET A 1 -44.05 -1.08 -8.47
C MET A 1 -43.04 -0.08 -7.99
N SER A 2 -41.93 -0.58 -7.41
CA SER A 2 -40.84 0.24 -6.90
C SER A 2 -39.68 0.09 -7.88
N GLU A 3 -39.37 1.16 -8.61
CA GLU A 3 -38.18 1.19 -9.48
C GLU A 3 -36.91 1.23 -8.64
N ALA A 4 -36.12 0.19 -8.76
CA ALA A 4 -34.78 0.15 -8.22
C ALA A 4 -33.90 1.09 -9.04
N ILE A 5 -33.47 2.21 -8.46
CA ILE A 5 -32.46 3.09 -9.02
C ILE A 5 -31.13 2.33 -9.01
N THR A 6 -30.77 1.77 -10.15
CA THR A 6 -29.44 1.20 -10.38
C THR A 6 -28.48 2.36 -10.54
N MET A 7 -27.78 2.71 -9.47
CA MET A 7 -26.61 3.60 -9.57
C MET A 7 -25.49 2.82 -10.29
N THR A 8 -25.26 3.15 -11.54
CA THR A 8 -24.04 2.76 -12.25
C THR A 8 -22.87 3.46 -11.59
N PRO A 9 -21.88 2.75 -11.06
CA PRO A 9 -20.67 3.41 -10.58
C PRO A 9 -20.03 4.12 -11.77
N ASN A 10 -19.83 5.42 -11.64
CA ASN A 10 -19.07 6.23 -12.59
C ASN A 10 -17.63 5.71 -12.57
N VAL A 11 -17.29 4.82 -13.50
CA VAL A 11 -15.94 4.29 -13.69
C VAL A 11 -15.11 5.42 -14.30
N LEU A 12 -14.73 6.39 -13.48
CA LEU A 12 -13.61 7.27 -13.80
C LEU A 12 -12.41 6.35 -14.02
N ALA A 13 -11.88 6.36 -15.23
CA ALA A 13 -10.73 5.55 -15.59
C ALA A 13 -9.64 5.73 -14.51
N ALA A 14 -9.15 4.62 -13.96
CA ALA A 14 -8.11 4.66 -12.93
C ALA A 14 -6.95 5.55 -13.41
N PRO A 15 -6.43 6.45 -12.57
CA PRO A 15 -5.39 7.38 -12.99
C PRO A 15 -4.18 6.63 -13.52
N GLY A 16 -3.55 7.15 -14.57
CA GLY A 16 -2.36 6.54 -15.13
C GLY A 16 -1.22 6.48 -14.09
N LEU A 17 -0.25 5.57 -14.28
CA LEU A 17 0.86 5.37 -13.34
C LEU A 17 1.51 6.67 -12.88
N TRP A 18 1.80 7.57 -13.83
CA TRP A 18 2.45 8.85 -13.52
C TRP A 18 1.61 9.76 -12.63
N ALA A 19 0.28 9.75 -12.79
CA ALA A 19 -0.61 10.50 -11.93
C ALA A 19 -0.58 9.93 -10.51
N THR A 20 -0.68 8.61 -10.36
CA THR A 20 -0.62 7.93 -9.07
C THR A 20 0.71 8.18 -8.36
N LEU A 21 1.84 8.10 -9.09
CA LEU A 21 3.16 8.36 -8.52
C LEU A 21 3.34 9.81 -8.05
N LYS A 22 2.79 10.78 -8.80
CA LYS A 22 2.80 12.19 -8.37
C LYS A 22 1.99 12.39 -7.10
N GLU A 23 0.87 11.72 -6.95
CA GLU A 23 0.03 11.77 -5.76
C GLU A 23 0.69 11.10 -4.55
N ASP A 24 1.31 9.93 -4.75
CA ASP A 24 2.08 9.23 -3.71
C ASP A 24 3.26 10.10 -3.23
N LEU A 25 3.90 10.85 -4.13
CA LEU A 25 4.96 11.78 -3.76
C LEU A 25 4.42 13.02 -3.05
N ALA A 26 3.33 13.59 -3.52
CA ALA A 26 2.73 14.79 -2.94
C ALA A 26 2.26 14.57 -1.50
N CYS A 27 1.66 13.40 -1.21
CA CYS A 27 1.15 13.09 0.12
C CYS A 27 2.23 13.02 1.21
N VAL A 28 3.51 12.84 0.84
CA VAL A 28 4.63 12.89 1.79
C VAL A 28 4.73 14.27 2.42
N PHE A 29 4.65 15.34 1.61
CA PHE A 29 4.75 16.73 2.10
C PHE A 29 3.55 17.14 2.95
N GLU A 30 2.41 16.45 2.81
CA GLU A 30 1.22 16.69 3.63
C GLU A 30 1.31 16.01 5.01
N ARG A 31 2.11 14.94 5.13
CA ARG A 31 2.12 14.05 6.30
C ARG A 31 3.42 14.01 7.06
N ASP A 32 4.52 14.39 6.43
CA ASP A 32 5.84 14.50 7.07
C ASP A 32 6.33 15.93 7.12
N PRO A 33 6.27 16.59 8.30
CA PRO A 33 6.79 17.95 8.47
C PRO A 33 8.30 18.06 8.22
N ALA A 34 9.05 16.96 8.22
CA ALA A 34 10.49 16.95 7.97
C ALA A 34 10.84 16.99 6.48
N ALA A 35 9.89 16.70 5.57
CA ALA A 35 10.12 16.73 4.13
C ALA A 35 10.35 18.17 3.62
N ARG A 36 11.52 18.43 3.03
CA ARG A 36 11.93 19.78 2.63
C ARG A 36 11.91 20.02 1.13
N SER A 37 12.26 19.02 0.33
CA SER A 37 12.32 19.14 -1.13
C SER A 37 11.99 17.83 -1.84
N THR A 38 11.49 17.93 -3.06
CA THR A 38 11.20 16.78 -3.90
C THR A 38 12.42 15.91 -4.14
N LEU A 39 13.60 16.52 -4.33
CA LEU A 39 14.84 15.78 -4.54
C LEU A 39 15.20 14.96 -3.30
N GLU A 40 15.10 15.54 -2.10
CA GLU A 40 15.33 14.85 -0.83
C GLU A 40 14.38 13.65 -0.70
N VAL A 41 13.07 13.87 -0.86
CA VAL A 41 12.07 12.81 -0.75
C VAL A 41 12.29 11.70 -1.78
N MET A 42 12.60 12.03 -3.02
CA MET A 42 12.87 11.06 -4.07
C MET A 42 14.17 10.26 -3.87
N THR A 43 15.13 10.79 -3.12
CA THR A 43 16.45 10.13 -2.97
C THR A 43 16.65 9.47 -1.62
N THR A 44 15.97 9.91 -0.56
CA THR A 44 16.25 9.49 0.82
C THR A 44 15.09 8.80 1.54
N TYR A 45 13.88 8.77 0.95
CA TYR A 45 12.71 8.17 1.57
C TYR A 45 12.50 6.71 1.10
N PRO A 46 12.83 5.70 1.93
CA PRO A 46 12.70 4.30 1.54
C PRO A 46 11.26 3.90 1.25
N GLY A 47 10.27 4.49 1.95
CA GLY A 47 8.85 4.27 1.69
C GLY A 47 8.44 4.68 0.27
N VAL A 48 8.95 5.80 -0.25
CA VAL A 48 8.69 6.25 -1.63
C VAL A 48 9.28 5.27 -2.65
N HIS A 49 10.51 4.81 -2.42
CA HIS A 49 11.14 3.81 -3.31
C HIS A 49 10.39 2.48 -3.30
N ALA A 50 9.92 2.03 -2.12
CA ALA A 50 9.14 0.80 -1.97
C ALA A 50 7.80 0.88 -2.72
N ILE A 51 7.10 2.01 -2.60
CA ILE A 51 5.83 2.24 -3.30
C ILE A 51 6.05 2.28 -4.80
N LEU A 52 7.09 2.97 -5.29
CA LEU A 52 7.44 2.98 -6.71
C LEU A 52 7.72 1.57 -7.23
N ALA A 53 8.56 0.80 -6.54
CA ALA A 53 8.84 -0.60 -6.89
C ALA A 53 7.56 -1.44 -6.90
N HIS A 54 6.66 -1.25 -5.93
CA HIS A 54 5.38 -1.93 -5.88
C HIS A 54 4.48 -1.55 -7.06
N ARG A 55 4.30 -0.27 -7.38
CA ARG A 55 3.45 0.17 -8.51
C ARG A 55 3.90 -0.47 -9.84
N LEU A 56 5.20 -0.61 -10.06
CA LEU A 56 5.76 -1.26 -11.23
C LEU A 56 5.59 -2.78 -11.18
N SER A 57 5.94 -3.41 -10.05
CA SER A 57 5.82 -4.87 -9.89
C SER A 57 4.37 -5.35 -9.92
N HIS A 58 3.43 -4.57 -9.39
CA HIS A 58 2.00 -4.87 -9.45
C HIS A 58 1.46 -4.88 -10.89
N ARG A 59 1.90 -3.97 -11.75
CA ARG A 59 1.54 -3.98 -13.18
C ARG A 59 2.06 -5.22 -13.89
N LEU A 60 3.30 -5.62 -13.64
CA LEU A 60 3.84 -6.88 -14.17
C LEU A 60 3.04 -8.08 -13.65
N TRP A 61 2.65 -8.03 -12.37
CA TRP A 61 1.81 -9.06 -11.76
C TRP A 61 0.46 -9.21 -12.44
N LEU A 62 -0.24 -8.12 -12.69
CA LEU A 62 -1.53 -8.10 -13.40
C LEU A 62 -1.40 -8.52 -14.87
N SER A 63 -0.28 -8.22 -15.52
CA SER A 63 0.03 -8.64 -16.89
C SER A 63 0.49 -10.10 -17.02
N GLY A 64 0.52 -10.88 -15.91
CA GLY A 64 0.91 -12.27 -15.91
C GLY A 64 2.41 -12.53 -15.78
N TRP A 65 3.27 -11.52 -15.78
CA TRP A 65 4.72 -11.64 -15.63
C TRP A 65 5.13 -11.90 -14.17
N ARG A 66 4.60 -12.97 -13.58
CA ARG A 66 4.68 -13.29 -12.14
C ARG A 66 6.12 -13.34 -11.62
N PHE A 67 7.04 -13.98 -12.36
CA PHE A 67 8.44 -14.08 -11.96
C PHE A 67 9.11 -12.70 -11.93
N LEU A 68 8.97 -11.90 -12.99
CA LEU A 68 9.56 -10.56 -13.04
C LEU A 68 8.96 -9.62 -11.98
N ALA A 69 7.66 -9.71 -11.73
CA ALA A 69 7.01 -8.99 -10.66
C ALA A 69 7.61 -9.31 -9.28
N ARG A 70 7.79 -10.60 -8.98
CA ARG A 70 8.42 -11.07 -7.73
C ARG A 70 9.87 -10.66 -7.63
N PHE A 71 10.62 -10.74 -8.73
CA PHE A 71 12.02 -10.34 -8.76
C PHE A 71 12.20 -8.84 -8.51
N LEU A 72 11.36 -7.99 -9.13
CA LEU A 72 11.37 -6.55 -8.89
C LEU A 72 10.98 -6.20 -7.45
N SER A 73 9.98 -6.89 -6.88
CA SER A 73 9.60 -6.76 -5.47
C SER A 73 10.76 -7.14 -4.54
N PHE A 74 11.49 -8.21 -4.84
CA PHE A 74 12.67 -8.62 -4.09
C PHE A 74 13.78 -7.54 -4.12
N LEU A 75 14.05 -6.94 -5.27
CA LEU A 75 15.01 -5.83 -5.39
C LEU A 75 14.54 -4.62 -4.56
N GLY A 76 13.26 -4.27 -4.64
CA GLY A 76 12.67 -3.20 -3.83
C GLY A 76 12.86 -3.44 -2.32
N ARG A 77 12.55 -4.65 -1.86
CA ARG A 77 12.78 -5.06 -0.47
C ARG A 77 14.25 -4.96 -0.06
N THR A 78 15.16 -5.44 -0.90
CA THR A 78 16.60 -5.41 -0.62
C THR A 78 17.13 -3.99 -0.44
N LEU A 79 16.61 -3.04 -1.23
CA LEU A 79 17.03 -1.64 -1.20
C LEU A 79 16.36 -0.84 -0.07
N THR A 80 15.13 -1.19 0.31
CA THR A 80 14.30 -0.35 1.19
C THR A 80 14.00 -0.97 2.55
N ASN A 81 14.24 -2.28 2.71
CA ASN A 81 13.78 -3.06 3.86
C ASN A 81 12.24 -3.03 4.06
N VAL A 82 11.49 -2.82 2.96
CA VAL A 82 10.02 -2.86 2.91
C VAL A 82 9.61 -3.99 1.99
N ASP A 83 8.88 -4.98 2.50
CA ASP A 83 8.44 -6.15 1.72
C ASP A 83 6.97 -6.00 1.31
N ILE A 84 6.74 -5.61 0.06
CA ILE A 84 5.38 -5.53 -0.49
C ILE A 84 5.23 -6.59 -1.58
N HIS A 85 4.32 -7.54 -1.36
CA HIS A 85 4.02 -8.54 -2.39
C HIS A 85 3.37 -7.87 -3.61
N PRO A 86 3.80 -8.19 -4.84
CA PRO A 86 3.25 -7.53 -6.04
C PRO A 86 1.77 -7.82 -6.30
N GLY A 87 1.21 -8.84 -5.67
CA GLY A 87 -0.23 -9.14 -5.72
C GLY A 87 -1.10 -8.26 -4.82
N ALA A 88 -0.51 -7.56 -3.85
CA ALA A 88 -1.26 -6.66 -2.98
C ALA A 88 -1.90 -5.52 -3.79
N THR A 89 -3.13 -5.15 -3.42
CA THR A 89 -3.81 -3.99 -4.01
C THR A 89 -3.63 -2.80 -3.10
N ILE A 90 -3.07 -1.71 -3.61
CA ILE A 90 -2.81 -0.50 -2.83
C ILE A 90 -3.40 0.71 -3.54
N GLY A 91 -4.27 1.42 -2.85
CA GLY A 91 -4.93 2.65 -3.28
C GLY A 91 -3.95 3.82 -3.49
N ARG A 92 -4.49 5.02 -3.63
CA ARG A 92 -3.76 6.26 -3.95
C ARG A 92 -3.29 6.94 -2.67
N ARG A 93 -2.25 7.81 -2.80
CA ARG A 93 -1.71 8.61 -1.69
C ARG A 93 -1.34 7.75 -0.47
N PHE A 94 -0.79 6.58 -0.76
CA PHE A 94 -0.30 5.66 0.25
C PHE A 94 1.04 6.16 0.80
N PHE A 95 1.18 6.24 2.10
CA PHE A 95 2.39 6.72 2.75
C PHE A 95 2.98 5.68 3.71
N ILE A 96 4.26 5.41 3.57
CA ILE A 96 5.04 4.59 4.51
C ILE A 96 6.08 5.46 5.16
N ASP A 97 5.92 5.72 6.45
CA ASP A 97 6.86 6.50 7.24
C ASP A 97 7.96 5.60 7.80
N HIS A 98 9.22 6.03 7.63
CA HIS A 98 10.46 5.30 7.95
C HIS A 98 10.63 3.96 7.20
N GLY A 99 9.64 3.15 7.08
CA GLY A 99 9.53 1.94 6.27
C GLY A 99 10.20 0.68 6.80
N ALA A 100 11.24 0.77 7.63
CA ALA A 100 12.01 -0.38 8.05
C ALA A 100 11.15 -1.52 8.60
N GLY A 101 11.23 -2.72 7.99
CA GLY A 101 10.54 -3.92 8.44
C GLY A 101 9.02 -3.94 8.19
N VAL A 102 8.49 -3.08 7.32
CA VAL A 102 7.10 -3.18 6.87
C VAL A 102 6.94 -4.41 5.98
N VAL A 103 5.85 -5.17 6.19
CA VAL A 103 5.50 -6.34 5.38
C VAL A 103 4.04 -6.26 4.95
N ILE A 104 3.78 -6.34 3.66
CA ILE A 104 2.42 -6.35 3.07
C ILE A 104 2.26 -7.60 2.20
N GLY A 105 1.39 -8.53 2.63
CA GLY A 105 1.22 -9.82 2.00
C GLY A 105 0.36 -9.79 0.73
N GLU A 106 0.37 -10.90 -0.01
CA GLU A 106 -0.16 -11.04 -1.38
C GLU A 106 -1.61 -10.58 -1.57
N THR A 107 -2.50 -10.93 -0.64
CA THR A 107 -3.94 -10.63 -0.76
C THR A 107 -4.38 -9.47 0.15
N ALA A 108 -3.41 -8.66 0.59
CA ALA A 108 -3.74 -7.42 1.31
C ALA A 108 -4.40 -6.42 0.36
N GLU A 109 -5.38 -5.71 0.89
CA GLU A 109 -6.06 -4.61 0.20
C GLU A 109 -5.93 -3.37 1.06
N VAL A 110 -5.47 -2.30 0.47
CA VAL A 110 -5.23 -1.02 1.15
C VAL A 110 -5.92 0.07 0.35
N GLY A 111 -6.81 0.80 1.01
CA GLY A 111 -7.56 1.90 0.43
C GLY A 111 -6.70 3.14 0.13
N ASP A 112 -7.37 4.23 -0.18
CA ASP A 112 -6.75 5.53 -0.42
C ASP A 112 -6.35 6.19 0.90
N ASP A 113 -5.35 7.07 0.86
CA ASP A 113 -4.90 7.90 2.00
C ASP A 113 -4.44 7.13 3.25
N VAL A 114 -4.05 5.89 3.10
CA VAL A 114 -3.56 5.06 4.21
C VAL A 114 -2.11 5.41 4.56
N THR A 115 -1.81 5.43 5.85
CA THR A 115 -0.45 5.63 6.39
C THR A 115 -0.03 4.42 7.21
N LEU A 116 1.15 3.87 6.92
CA LEU A 116 1.80 2.85 7.74
C LEU A 116 3.12 3.38 8.31
N TYR A 117 3.37 3.10 9.57
CA TYR A 117 4.68 3.33 10.17
C TYR A 117 5.57 2.08 10.06
N HIS A 118 6.86 2.25 10.39
CA HIS A 118 7.83 1.15 10.35
C HIS A 118 7.38 -0.07 11.15
N GLY A 119 7.86 -1.25 10.78
CA GLY A 119 7.59 -2.51 11.47
C GLY A 119 6.16 -3.03 11.38
N VAL A 120 5.26 -2.35 10.65
CA VAL A 120 3.88 -2.81 10.46
C VAL A 120 3.85 -4.07 9.61
N THR A 121 3.00 -5.03 9.99
CA THR A 121 2.76 -6.24 9.19
C THR A 121 1.28 -6.36 8.85
N LEU A 122 0.98 -6.46 7.55
CA LEU A 122 -0.31 -6.89 7.03
C LEU A 122 -0.15 -8.35 6.59
N GLY A 123 -0.30 -9.28 7.54
CA GLY A 123 0.09 -10.68 7.41
C GLY A 123 -1.09 -11.64 7.26
N GLY A 124 -0.82 -12.85 6.76
CA GLY A 124 -1.77 -13.95 6.71
C GLY A 124 -1.67 -14.87 7.93
N THR A 125 -2.78 -15.55 8.25
CA THR A 125 -2.85 -16.57 9.31
C THR A 125 -3.19 -17.96 8.77
N SER A 126 -3.31 -18.12 7.46
CA SER A 126 -3.70 -19.36 6.80
C SER A 126 -2.72 -19.77 5.71
N TRP A 127 -2.54 -21.08 5.53
CA TRP A 127 -1.78 -21.69 4.44
C TRP A 127 -2.61 -21.87 3.16
N ASN A 128 -3.91 -21.60 3.23
CA ASN A 128 -4.81 -21.73 2.08
C ASN A 128 -4.57 -20.60 1.07
N LYS A 129 -4.72 -20.92 -0.21
CA LYS A 129 -4.77 -19.91 -1.28
C LYS A 129 -6.07 -19.11 -1.15
N GLY A 130 -6.04 -17.85 -1.55
CA GLY A 130 -7.18 -16.94 -1.48
C GLY A 130 -6.97 -15.81 -0.48
N LYS A 131 -8.04 -15.10 -0.12
CA LYS A 131 -8.00 -13.95 0.81
C LYS A 131 -7.56 -14.44 2.20
N ARG A 132 -6.38 -14.00 2.62
CA ARG A 132 -5.75 -14.38 3.90
C ARG A 132 -5.02 -13.22 4.58
N HIS A 133 -5.00 -12.05 3.97
CA HIS A 133 -4.38 -10.82 4.49
C HIS A 133 -5.45 -9.76 4.71
N PRO A 134 -5.20 -8.76 5.57
CA PRO A 134 -6.19 -7.75 5.92
C PRO A 134 -6.60 -6.83 4.77
N THR A 135 -7.76 -6.20 4.95
CA THR A 135 -8.26 -5.08 4.16
C THR A 135 -8.28 -3.84 5.04
N LEU A 136 -7.62 -2.77 4.61
CA LEU A 136 -7.65 -1.45 5.24
C LEU A 136 -8.49 -0.52 4.36
N ALA A 137 -9.53 0.08 4.92
CA ALA A 137 -10.32 1.09 4.22
C ALA A 137 -9.58 2.44 4.15
N ASP A 138 -10.19 3.45 3.52
CA ASP A 138 -9.57 4.75 3.28
C ASP A 138 -9.23 5.49 4.57
N GLY A 139 -8.11 6.21 4.54
CA GLY A 139 -7.66 7.07 5.63
C GLY A 139 -7.20 6.35 6.90
N VAL A 140 -7.01 5.03 6.86
CA VAL A 140 -6.49 4.27 8.01
C VAL A 140 -5.05 4.66 8.32
N VAL A 141 -4.72 4.79 9.60
CA VAL A 141 -3.35 5.02 10.08
C VAL A 141 -2.96 3.86 11.00
N VAL A 142 -1.85 3.20 10.68
CA VAL A 142 -1.34 2.05 11.45
C VAL A 142 -0.03 2.43 12.12
N GLY A 143 -0.04 2.45 13.45
CA GLY A 143 1.10 2.80 14.29
C GLY A 143 2.26 1.81 14.19
N ALA A 144 3.46 2.29 14.55
CA ALA A 144 4.69 1.54 14.44
C ALA A 144 4.62 0.16 15.12
N GLY A 145 5.13 -0.86 14.44
CA GLY A 145 5.22 -2.22 14.96
C GLY A 145 3.91 -3.01 15.02
N ALA A 146 2.76 -2.42 14.70
CA ALA A 146 1.46 -3.12 14.75
C ALA A 146 1.41 -4.32 13.78
N LYS A 147 0.74 -5.41 14.19
CA LYS A 147 0.61 -6.66 13.43
C LYS A 147 -0.86 -6.96 13.16
N ILE A 148 -1.33 -6.60 11.97
CA ILE A 148 -2.69 -6.89 11.53
C ILE A 148 -2.65 -8.20 10.75
N LEU A 149 -3.29 -9.24 11.30
CA LEU A 149 -3.15 -10.60 10.80
C LEU A 149 -4.49 -11.22 10.41
N GLY A 150 -4.49 -11.96 9.31
CA GLY A 150 -5.68 -12.65 8.80
C GLY A 150 -6.57 -11.78 7.92
N PRO A 151 -7.66 -12.34 7.37
CA PRO A 151 -8.53 -11.67 6.43
C PRO A 151 -9.57 -10.77 7.15
N ILE A 152 -9.10 -9.92 8.04
CA ILE A 152 -9.93 -8.95 8.78
C ILE A 152 -10.00 -7.62 8.04
N SER A 153 -11.06 -6.85 8.31
CA SER A 153 -11.25 -5.52 7.73
C SER A 153 -11.14 -4.44 8.80
N ILE A 154 -10.36 -3.42 8.50
CA ILE A 154 -10.22 -2.20 9.30
C ILE A 154 -11.03 -1.09 8.60
N GLY A 155 -11.98 -0.50 9.31
CA GLY A 155 -12.88 0.52 8.79
C GLY A 155 -12.18 1.84 8.46
N GLU A 156 -12.89 2.74 7.75
CA GLU A 156 -12.38 4.03 7.34
C GLU A 156 -11.88 4.88 8.51
N ARG A 157 -10.76 5.56 8.30
CA ARG A 157 -10.14 6.52 9.23
C ARG A 157 -9.81 5.96 10.62
N VAL A 158 -9.84 4.63 10.78
CA VAL A 158 -9.41 3.98 12.02
C VAL A 158 -7.92 4.25 12.25
N ARG A 159 -7.56 4.43 13.52
CA ARG A 159 -6.17 4.55 13.98
C ARG A 159 -5.82 3.33 14.82
N VAL A 160 -4.90 2.53 14.33
CA VAL A 160 -4.35 1.36 15.03
C VAL A 160 -3.16 1.82 15.86
N GLY A 161 -3.15 1.49 17.15
CA GLY A 161 -2.07 1.87 18.06
C GLY A 161 -0.73 1.20 17.70
N ALA A 162 0.38 1.80 18.15
CA ALA A 162 1.69 1.18 17.99
C ALA A 162 1.77 -0.15 18.77
N ASN A 163 2.45 -1.15 18.17
CA ASN A 163 2.65 -2.49 18.73
C ASN A 163 1.35 -3.25 19.10
N SER A 164 0.23 -2.91 18.42
CA SER A 164 -1.02 -3.66 18.58
C SER A 164 -1.00 -4.98 17.81
#